data_334a43c0d756986fd70c3eef4169b573
#
_entry.id   334a43c0d756986fd70c3eef4169b573
#
_cell.length_a   1.000
_cell.length_b   1.000
_cell.length_c   1.000
_cell.angle_alpha   90.00
_cell.angle_beta   90.00
_cell.angle_gamma   90.00
#
_symmetry.space_group_name_H-M   'P 1'
#
loop_
_entity.id
_entity.type
_entity.pdbx_description
1 polymer ?
#
loop_
_entity_poly.entity_id
_entity_poly.type
_entity_poly.pdbx_seq_one_letter_code
_entity_poly.pdbx_strand_id
1 'polypeptide(L)'
;VVLIPDSKTYGISKRLPEGERRRLRNVLDRIKPEQHGLIVRTAAENATEHELETDMKQLVERWAQIKAKAEKANSPTLLYREPSLAVRVIREEFSSDYRGIVIDDRALFEEVRDYIVAFNPEFADRVEFWDEAQQGLPLFEQHRVVEQLRKALDRKVWLPSGGSLVIEHTEALTVVDVNTGKNVGKTNLEETVLGNNLEAAEEVARQLRLRDIGGIIVIDFIDMEIKENRRKVVDALRRVLARDKTRTQVFDISELGLVQMTRKRIGEGLITSFADTCADCLGRGVVIDTELLEDEAAVEAAADLPKIAR
;
A
#
# COMPACT_ATOMS: atom_id res chain seq x y z
N VAL A 1 21.05 6.20 2.67
CA VAL A 1 22.21 5.34 2.99
C VAL A 1 22.20 4.91 4.45
N VAL A 2 23.07 3.97 4.86
CA VAL A 2 23.27 3.55 6.26
C VAL A 2 24.72 3.82 6.63
N LEU A 3 24.92 4.68 7.62
CA LEU A 3 26.22 4.97 8.20
C LEU A 3 26.54 3.93 9.30
N ILE A 4 27.72 3.36 9.27
CA ILE A 4 28.21 2.46 10.32
C ILE A 4 29.36 3.17 11.01
N PRO A 5 29.14 3.71 12.23
CA PRO A 5 30.17 4.43 12.95
C PRO A 5 31.40 3.57 13.20
N ASP A 6 32.56 4.20 13.14
CA ASP A 6 33.88 3.62 13.48
C ASP A 6 34.15 2.26 12.78
N SER A 7 33.71 2.11 11.54
CA SER A 7 33.84 0.89 10.73
C SER A 7 34.45 1.18 9.38
N LYS A 8 35.09 0.17 8.80
CA LYS A 8 35.57 0.19 7.41
C LYS A 8 34.64 -0.50 6.42
N THR A 9 33.45 -0.93 6.88
CA THR A 9 32.48 -1.61 6.04
C THR A 9 32.03 -0.72 4.89
N TYR A 10 32.10 -1.22 3.65
CA TYR A 10 31.60 -0.53 2.47
C TYR A 10 30.88 -1.51 1.56
N GLY A 11 29.60 -1.28 1.31
CA GLY A 11 28.79 -2.16 0.49
C GLY A 11 27.66 -1.46 -0.24
N ILE A 12 27.39 -1.90 -1.47
CA ILE A 12 26.23 -1.45 -2.26
C ILE A 12 25.37 -2.68 -2.58
N SER A 13 24.06 -2.54 -2.45
CA SER A 13 23.10 -3.63 -2.67
C SER A 13 23.31 -4.31 -4.03
N LYS A 14 23.47 -5.63 -4.02
CA LYS A 14 23.58 -6.44 -5.25
C LYS A 14 22.28 -6.49 -6.04
N ARG A 15 21.15 -6.02 -5.49
CA ARG A 15 19.85 -5.96 -6.16
C ARG A 15 19.71 -4.78 -7.11
N LEU A 16 20.58 -3.77 -6.98
CA LEU A 16 20.64 -2.64 -7.90
C LEU A 16 21.26 -3.06 -9.24
N PRO A 17 20.80 -2.49 -10.37
CA PRO A 17 21.42 -2.68 -11.67
C PRO A 17 22.92 -2.32 -11.66
N GLU A 18 23.72 -3.00 -12.50
CA GLU A 18 25.18 -2.81 -12.52
C GLU A 18 25.59 -1.36 -12.82
N GLY A 19 24.91 -0.71 -13.79
CA GLY A 19 25.15 0.70 -14.11
C GLY A 19 24.92 1.62 -12.92
N GLU A 20 23.84 1.40 -12.19
CA GLU A 20 23.47 2.20 -11.02
C GLU A 20 24.45 1.96 -9.86
N ARG A 21 24.89 0.74 -9.66
CA ARG A 21 25.92 0.43 -8.65
C ARG A 21 27.23 1.15 -8.93
N ARG A 22 27.65 1.26 -10.20
CA ARG A 22 28.85 2.03 -10.61
C ARG A 22 28.66 3.52 -10.36
N ARG A 23 27.50 4.07 -10.76
CA ARG A 23 27.17 5.49 -10.53
C ARG A 23 27.23 5.83 -9.05
N LEU A 24 26.52 5.06 -8.22
CA LEU A 24 26.50 5.26 -6.77
C LEU A 24 27.89 5.12 -6.15
N ARG A 25 28.70 4.15 -6.60
CA ARG A 25 30.08 4.00 -6.11
C ARG A 25 30.91 5.25 -6.39
N ASN A 26 30.88 5.78 -7.62
CA ASN A 26 31.62 6.96 -8.01
C ASN A 26 31.21 8.21 -7.21
N VAL A 27 29.93 8.37 -6.89
CA VAL A 27 29.44 9.47 -6.05
C VAL A 27 29.93 9.29 -4.61
N LEU A 28 29.70 8.10 -4.04
CA LEU A 28 29.96 7.83 -2.63
C LEU A 28 31.46 7.81 -2.29
N ASP A 29 32.31 7.39 -3.21
CA ASP A 29 33.77 7.44 -3.01
C ASP A 29 34.29 8.87 -2.80
N ARG A 30 33.54 9.90 -3.26
CA ARG A 30 33.87 11.31 -3.07
C ARG A 30 33.32 11.89 -1.76
N ILE A 31 32.17 11.41 -1.32
CA ILE A 31 31.46 12.00 -0.16
C ILE A 31 31.55 11.14 1.11
N LYS A 32 32.06 9.92 1.00
CA LYS A 32 32.18 8.99 2.13
C LYS A 32 33.13 9.52 3.20
N PRO A 33 32.72 9.54 4.50
CA PRO A 33 33.60 9.84 5.60
C PRO A 33 34.68 8.77 5.78
N GLU A 34 35.94 9.13 5.95
CA GLU A 34 37.05 8.18 6.11
C GLU A 34 36.93 7.29 7.37
N GLN A 35 36.33 7.83 8.42
CA GLN A 35 36.23 7.19 9.73
C GLN A 35 35.05 6.23 9.87
N HIS A 36 34.11 6.23 8.93
CA HIS A 36 32.86 5.50 9.05
C HIS A 36 32.62 4.55 7.87
N GLY A 37 31.97 3.44 8.15
CA GLY A 37 31.49 2.52 7.14
C GLY A 37 30.19 2.99 6.50
N LEU A 38 29.86 2.45 5.33
CA LEU A 38 28.70 2.81 4.55
C LEU A 38 28.05 1.60 3.89
N ILE A 39 26.72 1.47 4.03
CA ILE A 39 25.93 0.52 3.25
C ILE A 39 24.86 1.28 2.46
N VAL A 40 24.79 1.00 1.16
CA VAL A 40 23.80 1.55 0.24
C VAL A 40 22.75 0.50 -0.07
N ARG A 41 21.50 0.82 0.24
CA ARG A 41 20.34 -0.03 -0.02
C ARG A 41 19.70 0.31 -1.36
N THR A 42 18.75 -0.52 -1.79
CA THR A 42 17.99 -0.32 -3.04
C THR A 42 17.24 1.00 -3.09
N ALA A 43 16.83 1.55 -1.93
CA ALA A 43 16.18 2.87 -1.84
C ALA A 43 17.03 4.05 -2.33
N ALA A 44 18.33 3.85 -2.57
CA ALA A 44 19.18 4.88 -3.17
C ALA A 44 19.18 4.86 -4.71
N GLU A 45 18.38 3.99 -5.33
CA GLU A 45 18.21 3.95 -6.78
C GLU A 45 17.70 5.31 -7.29
N ASN A 46 18.38 5.85 -8.31
CA ASN A 46 18.11 7.17 -8.91
C ASN A 46 18.31 8.40 -7.97
N ALA A 47 18.78 8.21 -6.74
CA ALA A 47 19.07 9.34 -5.85
C ALA A 47 20.19 10.21 -6.46
N THR A 48 20.02 11.53 -6.41
CA THR A 48 21.00 12.51 -6.90
C THR A 48 22.23 12.57 -6.00
N GLU A 49 23.33 13.09 -6.50
CA GLU A 49 24.55 13.33 -5.71
C GLU A 49 24.27 14.24 -4.51
N HIS A 50 23.49 15.31 -4.72
CA HIS A 50 23.13 16.26 -3.68
C HIS A 50 22.29 15.62 -2.55
N GLU A 51 21.33 14.76 -2.89
CA GLU A 51 20.54 14.04 -1.91
C GLU A 51 21.40 13.08 -1.07
N LEU A 52 22.31 12.36 -1.72
CA LEU A 52 23.22 11.46 -1.03
C LEU A 52 24.20 12.21 -0.12
N GLU A 53 24.70 13.37 -0.55
CA GLU A 53 25.59 14.22 0.24
C GLU A 53 24.88 14.79 1.45
N THR A 54 23.65 15.27 1.28
CA THR A 54 22.80 15.80 2.35
C THR A 54 22.49 14.73 3.39
N ASP A 55 22.05 13.53 2.96
CA ASP A 55 21.77 12.40 3.85
C ASP A 55 23.03 11.98 4.64
N MET A 56 24.20 11.96 3.97
CA MET A 56 25.46 11.64 4.61
C MET A 56 25.86 12.65 5.68
N LYS A 57 25.79 13.95 5.40
CA LYS A 57 26.10 15.01 6.37
C LYS A 57 25.22 14.90 7.60
N GLN A 58 23.94 14.70 7.42
CA GLN A 58 22.99 14.55 8.51
C GLN A 58 23.26 13.31 9.38
N LEU A 59 23.62 12.18 8.77
CA LEU A 59 23.99 10.96 9.52
C LEU A 59 25.25 11.18 10.37
N VAL A 60 26.25 11.84 9.82
CA VAL A 60 27.49 12.18 10.54
C VAL A 60 27.22 13.16 11.70
N GLU A 61 26.45 14.21 11.46
CA GLU A 61 26.05 15.17 12.49
C GLU A 61 25.26 14.52 13.60
N ARG A 62 24.31 13.66 13.26
CA ARG A 62 23.52 12.90 14.23
C ARG A 62 24.38 11.99 15.08
N TRP A 63 25.33 11.29 14.47
CA TRP A 63 26.28 10.47 15.21
C TRP A 63 27.13 11.29 16.19
N ALA A 64 27.64 12.43 15.73
CA ALA A 64 28.38 13.35 16.57
C ALA A 64 27.55 13.86 17.78
N GLN A 65 26.27 14.17 17.59
CA GLN A 65 25.34 14.57 18.66
C GLN A 65 25.13 13.44 19.66
N ILE A 66 24.91 12.20 19.17
CA ILE A 66 24.75 11.02 20.04
C ILE A 66 26.01 10.80 20.88
N LYS A 67 27.19 10.87 20.28
CA LYS A 67 28.47 10.71 20.93
C LYS A 67 28.68 11.79 22.01
N ALA A 68 28.42 13.04 21.68
CA ALA A 68 28.53 14.15 22.65
C ALA A 68 27.55 14.03 23.84
N LYS A 69 26.33 13.50 23.60
CA LYS A 69 25.38 13.19 24.68
C LYS A 69 25.88 12.03 25.55
N ALA A 70 26.44 10.99 24.94
CA ALA A 70 26.96 9.83 25.66
C ALA A 70 28.14 10.21 26.57
N GLU A 71 29.04 11.07 26.10
CA GLU A 71 30.19 11.55 26.87
C GLU A 71 29.78 12.40 28.11
N LYS A 72 28.65 13.10 28.05
CA LYS A 72 28.13 13.94 29.13
C LYS A 72 27.20 13.17 30.10
N ALA A 73 26.80 11.97 29.76
CA ALA A 73 25.85 11.19 30.54
C ALA A 73 26.52 10.53 31.72
N ASN A 74 26.08 10.85 32.93
CA ASN A 74 26.57 10.26 34.20
C ASN A 74 25.75 9.05 34.68
N SER A 75 24.67 8.71 34.00
CA SER A 75 23.73 7.62 34.31
C SER A 75 23.11 7.08 33.02
N PRO A 76 22.43 5.93 33.06
CA PRO A 76 21.66 5.46 31.93
C PRO A 76 20.73 6.54 31.38
N THR A 77 20.96 7.00 30.17
CA THR A 77 20.27 8.14 29.51
C THR A 77 19.85 7.75 28.12
N LEU A 78 18.66 8.19 27.69
CA LEU A 78 18.21 8.01 26.31
C LEU A 78 19.04 8.90 25.37
N LEU A 79 19.93 8.30 24.63
CA LEU A 79 20.83 9.00 23.70
C LEU A 79 20.12 9.37 22.38
N TYR A 80 19.29 8.47 21.87
CA TYR A 80 18.56 8.62 20.64
C TYR A 80 17.23 7.86 20.71
N ARG A 81 16.17 8.47 20.19
CA ARG A 81 14.88 7.82 19.95
C ARG A 81 14.62 7.81 18.46
N GLU A 82 14.20 6.68 17.92
CA GLU A 82 13.71 6.64 16.55
C GLU A 82 12.52 7.59 16.39
N PRO A 83 12.42 8.32 15.25
CA PRO A 83 11.29 9.19 14.99
C PRO A 83 9.95 8.46 15.12
N SER A 84 8.91 9.19 15.47
CA SER A 84 7.54 8.66 15.56
C SER A 84 7.11 7.99 14.24
N LEU A 85 6.08 7.15 14.32
CA LEU A 85 5.52 6.50 13.14
C LEU A 85 5.12 7.53 12.07
N ALA A 86 4.52 8.64 12.49
CA ALA A 86 4.10 9.71 11.60
C ALA A 86 5.29 10.31 10.82
N VAL A 87 6.39 10.64 11.51
CA VAL A 87 7.61 11.15 10.83
C VAL A 87 8.19 10.12 9.88
N ARG A 88 8.14 8.82 10.22
CA ARG A 88 8.61 7.76 9.30
C ARG A 88 7.75 7.68 8.05
N VAL A 89 6.43 7.71 8.18
CA VAL A 89 5.48 7.69 7.05
C VAL A 89 5.69 8.93 6.18
N ILE A 90 5.81 10.11 6.78
CA ILE A 90 6.06 11.36 6.06
C ILE A 90 7.37 11.29 5.27
N ARG A 91 8.44 10.77 5.87
CA ARG A 91 9.73 10.61 5.20
C ARG A 91 9.64 9.69 3.97
N GLU A 92 8.80 8.68 4.01
CA GLU A 92 8.68 7.68 2.94
C GLU A 92 7.68 8.08 1.86
N GLU A 93 6.64 8.82 2.23
CA GLU A 93 5.51 9.09 1.35
C GLU A 93 5.40 10.55 0.90
N PHE A 94 5.79 11.53 1.75
CA PHE A 94 5.58 12.94 1.45
C PHE A 94 6.51 13.41 0.33
N SER A 95 5.92 13.89 -0.76
CA SER A 95 6.62 14.36 -1.96
C SER A 95 5.93 15.59 -2.53
N SER A 96 6.42 16.10 -3.66
CA SER A 96 5.81 17.20 -4.41
C SER A 96 4.37 16.93 -4.85
N ASP A 97 3.97 15.66 -4.93
CA ASP A 97 2.62 15.24 -5.33
C ASP A 97 1.56 15.51 -4.26
N TYR A 98 2.00 15.75 -3.02
CA TYR A 98 1.11 16.07 -1.91
C TYR A 98 0.94 17.59 -1.76
N ARG A 99 -0.31 18.02 -1.54
CA ARG A 99 -0.63 19.42 -1.29
C ARG A 99 -0.06 19.91 0.04
N GLY A 100 -0.14 19.08 1.08
CA GLY A 100 0.34 19.41 2.43
C GLY A 100 0.07 18.31 3.43
N ILE A 101 0.47 18.57 4.65
CA ILE A 101 0.23 17.74 5.84
C ILE A 101 -0.54 18.59 6.84
N VAL A 102 -1.65 18.08 7.33
CA VAL A 102 -2.46 18.75 8.35
C VAL A 102 -2.51 17.91 9.61
N ILE A 103 -2.22 18.49 10.77
CA ILE A 103 -2.04 17.78 12.04
C ILE A 103 -2.80 18.53 13.13
N ASP A 104 -3.61 17.83 13.92
CA ASP A 104 -4.42 18.35 15.03
C ASP A 104 -3.79 18.10 16.42
N ASP A 105 -2.76 17.27 16.52
CA ASP A 105 -1.95 17.14 17.73
C ASP A 105 -0.78 18.13 17.72
N ARG A 106 -0.71 18.99 18.71
CA ARG A 106 0.29 20.07 18.78
C ARG A 106 1.72 19.55 18.87
N ALA A 107 1.95 18.51 19.67
CA ALA A 107 3.30 17.96 19.86
C ALA A 107 3.78 17.26 18.60
N LEU A 108 2.89 16.52 17.94
CA LEU A 108 3.18 15.87 16.67
C LEU A 108 3.42 16.89 15.54
N PHE A 109 2.65 17.97 15.50
CA PHE A 109 2.86 19.07 14.54
C PHE A 109 4.26 19.67 14.68
N GLU A 110 4.70 19.95 15.91
CA GLU A 110 6.03 20.50 16.17
C GLU A 110 7.13 19.53 15.76
N GLU A 111 7.00 18.23 16.11
CA GLU A 111 7.93 17.18 15.71
C GLU A 111 8.06 17.06 14.18
N VAL A 112 6.92 17.02 13.48
CA VAL A 112 6.86 16.90 12.01
C VAL A 112 7.41 18.14 11.34
N ARG A 113 7.03 19.33 11.81
CA ARG A 113 7.51 20.60 11.24
C ARG A 113 9.02 20.71 11.39
N ASP A 114 9.56 20.42 12.57
CA ASP A 114 11.00 20.47 12.82
C ASP A 114 11.75 19.47 11.91
N TYR A 115 11.18 18.29 11.71
CA TYR A 115 11.72 17.30 10.77
C TYR A 115 11.73 17.86 9.33
N ILE A 116 10.61 18.39 8.84
CA ILE A 116 10.50 18.92 7.47
C ILE A 116 11.45 20.10 7.27
N VAL A 117 11.53 21.04 8.22
CA VAL A 117 12.46 22.19 8.14
C VAL A 117 13.91 21.72 8.05
N ALA A 118 14.26 20.66 8.77
CA ALA A 118 15.63 20.14 8.78
C ALA A 118 16.00 19.37 7.50
N PHE A 119 15.03 18.70 6.85
CA PHE A 119 15.33 17.76 5.76
C PHE A 119 14.82 18.23 4.39
N ASN A 120 13.69 18.90 4.34
CA ASN A 120 13.04 19.37 3.11
C ASN A 120 12.45 20.77 3.35
N PRO A 121 13.27 21.80 3.58
CA PRO A 121 12.81 23.13 3.97
C PRO A 121 11.83 23.77 2.97
N GLU A 122 11.89 23.38 1.70
CA GLU A 122 10.98 23.82 0.65
C GLU A 122 9.53 23.36 0.87
N PHE A 123 9.31 22.37 1.73
CA PHE A 123 7.98 21.87 2.08
C PHE A 123 7.48 22.37 3.44
N ALA A 124 8.24 23.20 4.14
CA ALA A 124 7.89 23.68 5.48
C ALA A 124 6.54 24.40 5.51
N ASP A 125 6.23 25.19 4.48
CA ASP A 125 4.97 25.93 4.35
C ASP A 125 3.76 25.02 4.05
N ARG A 126 3.98 23.73 3.78
CA ARG A 126 2.93 22.76 3.53
C ARG A 126 2.53 21.95 4.77
N VAL A 127 3.12 22.25 5.93
CA VAL A 127 2.77 21.62 7.20
C VAL A 127 1.91 22.58 8.01
N GLU A 128 0.65 22.22 8.19
CA GLU A 128 -0.36 23.06 8.82
C GLU A 128 -0.84 22.46 10.14
N PHE A 129 -1.01 23.32 11.15
CA PHE A 129 -1.66 22.92 12.39
C PHE A 129 -3.17 23.14 12.29
N TRP A 130 -3.95 22.11 12.63
CA TRP A 130 -5.40 22.20 12.70
C TRP A 130 -5.84 22.50 14.13
N ASP A 131 -6.37 23.68 14.33
CA ASP A 131 -6.95 24.08 15.62
C ASP A 131 -8.47 23.85 15.58
N GLU A 132 -8.93 22.76 16.20
CA GLU A 132 -10.36 22.40 16.27
C GLU A 132 -11.22 23.50 16.88
N ALA A 133 -10.69 24.22 17.90
CA ALA A 133 -11.40 25.31 18.55
C ALA A 133 -11.67 26.49 17.61
N GLN A 134 -10.79 26.75 16.66
CA GLN A 134 -10.94 27.79 15.66
C GLN A 134 -11.75 27.34 14.45
N GLN A 135 -11.60 26.09 14.05
CA GLN A 135 -12.23 25.53 12.84
C GLN A 135 -13.64 24.99 13.09
N GLY A 136 -14.00 24.70 14.33
CA GLY A 136 -15.33 24.26 14.75
C GLY A 136 -15.65 22.78 14.45
N LEU A 137 -14.75 22.05 13.77
CA LEU A 137 -14.90 20.62 13.44
C LEU A 137 -13.58 19.87 13.63
N PRO A 138 -13.63 18.62 14.09
CA PRO A 138 -12.46 17.72 14.11
C PRO A 138 -11.87 17.55 12.70
N LEU A 139 -10.54 17.42 12.62
CA LEU A 139 -9.81 17.30 11.36
C LEU A 139 -10.34 16.18 10.45
N PHE A 140 -10.61 15.00 11.01
CA PHE A 140 -11.11 13.85 10.26
C PHE A 140 -12.54 14.04 9.74
N GLU A 141 -13.39 14.77 10.45
CA GLU A 141 -14.72 15.12 9.99
C GLU A 141 -14.69 16.14 8.86
N GLN A 142 -13.86 17.19 9.00
CA GLN A 142 -13.68 18.21 7.96
C GLN A 142 -13.25 17.60 6.62
N HIS A 143 -12.36 16.63 6.65
CA HIS A 143 -11.87 15.95 5.44
C HIS A 143 -12.62 14.66 5.11
N ARG A 144 -13.71 14.34 5.84
CA ARG A 144 -14.51 13.12 5.66
C ARG A 144 -13.70 11.82 5.64
N VAL A 145 -12.65 11.77 6.46
CA VAL A 145 -11.72 10.62 6.49
C VAL A 145 -12.43 9.35 6.93
N VAL A 146 -13.29 9.43 7.96
CA VAL A 146 -14.06 8.28 8.46
C VAL A 146 -15.02 7.74 7.40
N GLU A 147 -15.67 8.62 6.61
CA GLU A 147 -16.54 8.21 5.50
C GLU A 147 -15.75 7.48 4.40
N GLN A 148 -14.57 7.99 4.07
CA GLN A 148 -13.69 7.37 3.08
C GLN A 148 -13.16 6.01 3.56
N LEU A 149 -12.83 5.88 4.86
CA LEU A 149 -12.44 4.60 5.46
C LEU A 149 -13.59 3.57 5.40
N ARG A 150 -14.82 3.97 5.74
CA ARG A 150 -15.98 3.09 5.61
C ARG A 150 -16.19 2.61 4.18
N LYS A 151 -16.06 3.49 3.19
CA LYS A 151 -16.10 3.10 1.77
C LYS A 151 -14.96 2.16 1.39
N ALA A 152 -13.77 2.38 1.93
CA ALA A 152 -12.63 1.49 1.68
C ALA A 152 -12.77 0.11 2.33
N LEU A 153 -13.62 -0.03 3.36
CA LEU A 153 -13.94 -1.32 4.00
C LEU A 153 -15.15 -2.01 3.34
N ASP A 154 -15.91 -1.30 2.48
CA ASP A 154 -17.05 -1.89 1.79
C ASP A 154 -16.59 -2.91 0.75
N ARG A 155 -17.32 -4.00 0.63
CA ARG A 155 -17.11 -5.04 -0.38
C ARG A 155 -17.32 -4.51 -1.80
N LYS A 156 -18.28 -3.57 -1.99
CA LYS A 156 -18.67 -3.03 -3.28
C LYS A 156 -18.06 -1.66 -3.53
N VAL A 157 -17.52 -1.47 -4.73
CA VAL A 157 -16.97 -0.19 -5.20
C VAL A 157 -17.72 0.25 -6.45
N TRP A 158 -18.27 1.45 -6.43
CA TRP A 158 -19.00 2.01 -7.58
C TRP A 158 -18.04 2.68 -8.56
N LEU A 159 -18.25 2.45 -9.85
CA LEU A 159 -17.53 3.10 -10.94
C LEU A 159 -18.28 4.35 -11.41
N PRO A 160 -17.58 5.37 -11.96
CA PRO A 160 -18.19 6.60 -12.48
C PRO A 160 -19.28 6.35 -13.52
N SER A 161 -19.10 5.34 -14.38
CA SER A 161 -20.08 4.94 -15.41
C SER A 161 -21.35 4.28 -14.86
N GLY A 162 -21.41 4.00 -13.54
CA GLY A 162 -22.50 3.27 -12.89
C GLY A 162 -22.29 1.76 -12.82
N GLY A 163 -21.17 1.25 -13.31
CA GLY A 163 -20.69 -0.11 -13.04
C GLY A 163 -20.21 -0.26 -11.60
N SER A 164 -19.75 -1.44 -11.24
CA SER A 164 -19.23 -1.70 -9.89
C SER A 164 -18.24 -2.82 -9.87
N LEU A 165 -17.33 -2.77 -8.88
CA LEU A 165 -16.46 -3.87 -8.49
C LEU A 165 -17.02 -4.53 -7.24
N VAL A 166 -16.87 -5.84 -7.13
CA VAL A 166 -17.06 -6.60 -5.90
C VAL A 166 -15.72 -7.23 -5.54
N ILE A 167 -15.18 -6.89 -4.37
CA ILE A 167 -13.87 -7.37 -3.91
C ILE A 167 -14.07 -8.33 -2.76
N GLU A 168 -13.63 -9.57 -2.94
CA GLU A 168 -13.77 -10.64 -1.94
C GLU A 168 -12.42 -11.25 -1.62
N HIS A 169 -12.21 -11.48 -0.34
CA HIS A 169 -11.03 -12.18 0.15
C HIS A 169 -11.41 -13.62 0.47
N THR A 170 -10.63 -14.55 -0.05
CA THR A 170 -10.64 -15.94 0.38
C THR A 170 -9.38 -16.24 1.17
N GLU A 171 -9.27 -17.43 1.74
CA GLU A 171 -8.06 -17.84 2.45
C GLU A 171 -6.79 -17.78 1.56
N ALA A 172 -6.91 -18.11 0.27
CA ALA A 172 -5.77 -18.25 -0.64
C ALA A 172 -5.54 -17.05 -1.55
N LEU A 173 -6.59 -16.33 -1.96
CA LEU A 173 -6.51 -15.31 -2.99
C LEU A 173 -7.62 -14.25 -2.81
N THR A 174 -7.46 -13.12 -3.50
CA THR A 174 -8.51 -12.10 -3.62
C THR A 174 -9.16 -12.21 -4.99
N VAL A 175 -10.47 -12.16 -5.04
CA VAL A 175 -11.27 -12.13 -6.28
C VAL A 175 -11.88 -10.75 -6.44
N VAL A 176 -11.83 -10.24 -7.65
CA VAL A 176 -12.47 -8.98 -8.05
C VAL A 176 -13.39 -9.26 -9.22
N ASP A 177 -14.70 -9.06 -9.01
CA ASP A 177 -15.74 -9.21 -10.03
C ASP A 177 -16.16 -7.82 -10.56
N VAL A 178 -16.23 -7.67 -11.87
CA VAL A 178 -16.55 -6.41 -12.56
C VAL A 178 -17.95 -6.48 -13.17
N ASN A 179 -18.82 -5.56 -12.76
CA ASN A 179 -20.22 -5.53 -13.18
C ASN A 179 -20.57 -4.22 -13.90
N THR A 180 -21.33 -4.30 -15.01
CA THR A 180 -21.79 -3.12 -15.80
C THR A 180 -22.85 -2.27 -15.11
N GLY A 181 -23.56 -2.81 -14.13
CA GLY A 181 -24.71 -2.14 -13.56
C GLY A 181 -25.88 -1.99 -14.56
N LYS A 182 -26.55 -0.82 -14.52
CA LYS A 182 -27.71 -0.53 -15.38
C LYS A 182 -27.36 0.03 -16.77
N ASN A 183 -26.10 0.36 -17.01
CA ASN A 183 -25.63 0.98 -18.28
C ASN A 183 -25.35 -0.07 -19.35
N VAL A 184 -26.41 -0.74 -19.81
CA VAL A 184 -26.33 -1.57 -21.01
C VAL A 184 -26.65 -0.63 -22.20
N GLY A 185 -25.62 -0.10 -22.84
CA GLY A 185 -25.77 0.77 -24.01
C GLY A 185 -26.60 0.08 -25.11
N LYS A 186 -27.56 0.80 -25.66
CA LYS A 186 -28.48 0.22 -26.66
C LYS A 186 -27.87 0.10 -28.06
N THR A 187 -26.73 0.74 -28.35
CA THR A 187 -26.22 0.88 -29.72
C THR A 187 -24.83 0.25 -29.95
N ASN A 188 -24.00 0.08 -28.92
CA ASN A 188 -22.69 -0.60 -29.07
C ASN A 188 -22.28 -1.25 -27.74
N LEU A 189 -22.70 -2.48 -27.56
CA LEU A 189 -22.45 -3.24 -26.33
C LEU A 189 -20.94 -3.40 -26.07
N GLU A 190 -20.16 -3.76 -27.06
CA GLU A 190 -18.71 -3.98 -26.93
C GLU A 190 -17.95 -2.72 -26.51
N GLU A 191 -18.34 -1.54 -27.03
CA GLU A 191 -17.71 -0.27 -26.67
C GLU A 191 -18.05 0.12 -25.21
N THR A 192 -19.30 -0.11 -24.81
CA THR A 192 -19.74 0.12 -23.41
C THR A 192 -19.00 -0.79 -22.45
N VAL A 193 -18.84 -2.07 -22.78
CA VAL A 193 -18.09 -3.04 -21.99
C VAL A 193 -16.62 -2.65 -21.91
N LEU A 194 -15.99 -2.27 -23.03
CA LEU A 194 -14.62 -1.79 -23.04
C LEU A 194 -14.43 -0.56 -22.12
N GLY A 195 -15.32 0.42 -22.22
CA GLY A 195 -15.28 1.62 -21.36
C GLY A 195 -15.36 1.26 -19.87
N ASN A 196 -16.32 0.41 -19.51
CA ASN A 196 -16.50 -0.04 -18.13
C ASN A 196 -15.28 -0.84 -17.62
N ASN A 197 -14.72 -1.72 -18.44
CA ASN A 197 -13.54 -2.51 -18.08
C ASN A 197 -12.28 -1.64 -17.94
N LEU A 198 -12.13 -0.57 -18.71
CA LEU A 198 -11.03 0.39 -18.57
C LEU A 198 -11.13 1.17 -17.25
N GLU A 199 -12.33 1.67 -16.90
CA GLU A 199 -12.58 2.29 -15.61
C GLU A 199 -12.31 1.30 -14.46
N ALA A 200 -12.78 0.06 -14.61
CA ALA A 200 -12.56 -1.01 -13.64
C ALA A 200 -11.06 -1.28 -13.43
N ALA A 201 -10.26 -1.35 -14.51
CA ALA A 201 -8.82 -1.57 -14.42
C ALA A 201 -8.10 -0.47 -13.60
N GLU A 202 -8.50 0.79 -13.80
CA GLU A 202 -7.95 1.92 -13.05
C GLU A 202 -8.37 1.86 -11.58
N GLU A 203 -9.63 1.57 -11.32
CA GLU A 203 -10.17 1.50 -9.95
C GLU A 203 -9.62 0.29 -9.19
N VAL A 204 -9.50 -0.88 -9.80
CA VAL A 204 -8.86 -2.06 -9.20
C VAL A 204 -7.45 -1.71 -8.71
N ALA A 205 -6.62 -1.09 -9.55
CA ALA A 205 -5.27 -0.70 -9.16
C ALA A 205 -5.27 0.30 -7.99
N ARG A 206 -6.26 1.21 -7.92
CA ARG A 206 -6.44 2.13 -6.79
C ARG A 206 -6.83 1.39 -5.52
N GLN A 207 -7.80 0.48 -5.60
CA GLN A 207 -8.29 -0.31 -4.48
C GLN A 207 -7.23 -1.26 -3.91
N LEU A 208 -6.41 -1.87 -4.76
CA LEU A 208 -5.28 -2.71 -4.32
C LEU A 208 -4.29 -1.93 -3.44
N ARG A 209 -4.02 -0.68 -3.78
CA ARG A 209 -3.15 0.19 -2.97
C ARG A 209 -3.85 0.68 -1.71
N LEU A 210 -5.08 1.18 -1.83
CA LEU A 210 -5.85 1.75 -0.72
C LEU A 210 -6.09 0.73 0.40
N ARG A 211 -6.41 -0.51 0.02
CA ARG A 211 -6.72 -1.61 0.95
C ARG A 211 -5.51 -2.45 1.31
N ASP A 212 -4.33 -2.14 0.77
CA ASP A 212 -3.10 -2.94 0.86
C ASP A 212 -3.33 -4.43 0.57
N ILE A 213 -4.03 -4.71 -0.53
CA ILE A 213 -4.32 -6.07 -0.97
C ILE A 213 -3.07 -6.65 -1.63
N GLY A 214 -2.59 -7.78 -1.12
CA GLY A 214 -1.42 -8.49 -1.63
C GLY A 214 -1.67 -10.00 -1.77
N GLY A 215 -0.74 -10.68 -2.42
CA GLY A 215 -0.84 -12.11 -2.73
C GLY A 215 -1.31 -12.35 -4.15
N ILE A 216 -2.08 -13.42 -4.36
CA ILE A 216 -2.69 -13.76 -5.65
C ILE A 216 -4.02 -13.03 -5.77
N ILE A 217 -4.24 -12.37 -6.91
CA ILE A 217 -5.46 -11.63 -7.21
C ILE A 217 -5.97 -12.12 -8.57
N VAL A 218 -7.25 -12.41 -8.63
CA VAL A 218 -7.96 -12.80 -9.87
C VAL A 218 -9.03 -11.76 -10.13
N ILE A 219 -9.04 -11.21 -11.34
CA ILE A 219 -9.98 -10.19 -11.75
C ILE A 219 -10.82 -10.76 -12.89
N ASP A 220 -12.13 -10.76 -12.69
CA ASP A 220 -13.12 -11.17 -13.68
C ASP A 220 -13.66 -9.90 -14.36
N PHE A 221 -13.09 -9.59 -15.52
CA PHE A 221 -13.56 -8.49 -16.35
C PHE A 221 -14.77 -8.94 -17.17
N ILE A 222 -15.65 -8.00 -17.49
CA ILE A 222 -16.80 -8.29 -18.33
C ILE A 222 -16.31 -8.80 -19.69
N ASP A 223 -16.92 -9.87 -20.18
CA ASP A 223 -16.53 -10.54 -21.42
C ASP A 223 -16.49 -9.58 -22.61
N MET A 224 -15.41 -9.66 -23.37
CA MET A 224 -15.18 -8.91 -24.60
C MET A 224 -14.91 -9.89 -25.75
N GLU A 225 -15.58 -9.73 -26.86
CA GLU A 225 -15.37 -10.56 -28.06
C GLU A 225 -14.07 -10.18 -28.79
N ILE A 226 -13.76 -8.89 -28.82
CA ILE A 226 -12.63 -8.34 -29.57
C ILE A 226 -11.33 -8.49 -28.78
N LYS A 227 -10.40 -9.31 -29.28
CA LYS A 227 -9.08 -9.56 -28.65
C LYS A 227 -8.28 -8.28 -28.39
N GLU A 228 -8.37 -7.31 -29.28
CA GLU A 228 -7.67 -6.03 -29.12
C GLU A 228 -8.19 -5.23 -27.92
N ASN A 229 -9.49 -5.30 -27.65
CA ASN A 229 -10.10 -4.65 -26.47
C ASN A 229 -9.63 -5.31 -25.16
N ARG A 230 -9.54 -6.65 -25.13
CA ARG A 230 -8.95 -7.38 -24.00
C ARG A 230 -7.53 -6.92 -23.70
N ARG A 231 -6.70 -6.73 -24.74
CA ARG A 231 -5.35 -6.21 -24.61
C ARG A 231 -5.31 -4.80 -24.03
N LYS A 232 -6.16 -3.89 -24.53
CA LYS A 232 -6.25 -2.51 -24.03
C LYS A 232 -6.53 -2.47 -22.53
N VAL A 233 -7.41 -3.33 -22.03
CA VAL A 233 -7.75 -3.40 -20.61
C VAL A 233 -6.55 -3.87 -19.77
N VAL A 234 -5.86 -4.94 -20.21
CA VAL A 234 -4.65 -5.42 -19.49
C VAL A 234 -3.53 -4.38 -19.49
N ASP A 235 -3.33 -3.70 -20.64
CA ASP A 235 -2.31 -2.67 -20.75
C ASP A 235 -2.66 -1.42 -19.91
N ALA A 236 -3.95 -1.08 -19.78
CA ALA A 236 -4.41 -0.04 -18.86
C ALA A 236 -4.11 -0.43 -17.40
N LEU A 237 -4.44 -1.64 -16.98
CA LEU A 237 -4.15 -2.15 -15.66
C LEU A 237 -2.63 -2.11 -15.35
N ARG A 238 -1.81 -2.62 -16.27
CA ARG A 238 -0.34 -2.59 -16.14
C ARG A 238 0.20 -1.18 -16.00
N ARG A 239 -0.31 -0.24 -16.79
CA ARG A 239 0.11 1.18 -16.78
C ARG A 239 -0.19 1.85 -15.44
N VAL A 240 -1.37 1.60 -14.87
CA VAL A 240 -1.73 2.19 -13.59
C VAL A 240 -0.95 1.55 -12.43
N LEU A 241 -0.75 0.23 -12.48
CA LEU A 241 0.05 -0.49 -11.50
C LEU A 241 1.55 -0.16 -11.55
N ALA A 242 2.06 0.34 -12.67
CA ALA A 242 3.45 0.80 -12.77
C ALA A 242 3.76 1.99 -11.83
N ARG A 243 2.74 2.70 -11.33
CA ARG A 243 2.86 3.76 -10.32
C ARG A 243 2.89 3.23 -8.88
N ASP A 244 2.61 1.93 -8.69
CA ASP A 244 2.65 1.31 -7.37
C ASP A 244 4.11 1.05 -6.96
N LYS A 245 4.50 1.54 -5.78
CA LYS A 245 5.83 1.25 -5.19
C LYS A 245 6.01 -0.24 -4.86
N THR A 246 4.91 -0.98 -4.79
CA THR A 246 4.90 -2.41 -4.48
C THR A 246 5.04 -3.23 -5.75
N ARG A 247 5.92 -4.22 -5.72
CA ARG A 247 6.14 -5.10 -6.88
C ARG A 247 4.86 -5.85 -7.24
N THR A 248 4.42 -5.70 -8.48
CA THR A 248 3.29 -6.39 -9.10
C THR A 248 3.74 -7.18 -10.33
N GLN A 249 3.00 -8.22 -10.66
CA GLN A 249 3.15 -8.97 -11.90
C GLN A 249 1.77 -9.31 -12.43
N VAL A 250 1.45 -8.83 -13.64
CA VAL A 250 0.15 -9.04 -14.32
C VAL A 250 0.36 -9.98 -15.49
N PHE A 251 -0.41 -11.06 -15.52
CA PHE A 251 -0.45 -12.01 -16.62
C PHE A 251 -1.47 -11.58 -17.67
N ASP A 252 -1.41 -12.15 -18.87
CA ASP A 252 -2.40 -11.90 -19.90
C ASP A 252 -3.74 -12.56 -19.56
N ILE A 253 -4.82 -12.11 -20.21
CA ILE A 253 -6.15 -12.69 -20.04
C ILE A 253 -6.10 -14.18 -20.38
N SER A 254 -6.59 -15.02 -19.48
CA SER A 254 -6.72 -16.46 -19.67
C SER A 254 -7.80 -16.79 -20.70
N GLU A 255 -7.89 -18.06 -21.12
CA GLU A 255 -8.96 -18.55 -21.99
C GLU A 255 -10.36 -18.40 -21.35
N LEU A 256 -10.43 -18.35 -20.02
CA LEU A 256 -11.66 -18.14 -19.25
C LEU A 256 -12.05 -16.67 -19.10
N GLY A 257 -11.32 -15.73 -19.72
CA GLY A 257 -11.60 -14.29 -19.59
C GLY A 257 -11.00 -13.63 -18.34
N LEU A 258 -10.32 -14.38 -17.46
CA LEU A 258 -9.80 -13.90 -16.19
C LEU A 258 -8.41 -13.28 -16.33
N VAL A 259 -8.17 -12.16 -15.65
CA VAL A 259 -6.84 -11.60 -15.44
C VAL A 259 -6.29 -12.07 -14.11
N GLN A 260 -5.13 -12.70 -14.14
CA GLN A 260 -4.41 -13.14 -12.97
C GLN A 260 -3.26 -12.18 -12.69
N MET A 261 -3.03 -11.83 -11.42
CA MET A 261 -1.89 -11.03 -11.03
C MET A 261 -1.39 -11.41 -9.63
N THR A 262 -0.16 -11.00 -9.36
CA THR A 262 0.39 -11.05 -8.01
C THR A 262 0.85 -9.67 -7.59
N ARG A 263 0.64 -9.35 -6.31
CA ARG A 263 1.18 -8.16 -5.65
C ARG A 263 1.89 -8.59 -4.37
N LYS A 264 3.09 -8.09 -4.14
CA LYS A 264 3.84 -8.43 -2.92
C LYS A 264 3.01 -8.00 -1.69
N ARG A 265 2.86 -8.90 -0.70
CA ARG A 265 2.29 -8.55 0.61
C ARG A 265 3.28 -7.71 1.38
N ILE A 266 2.84 -6.53 1.86
CA ILE A 266 3.64 -5.63 2.69
C ILE A 266 3.08 -5.61 4.11
N GLY A 267 1.76 -5.45 4.25
CA GLY A 267 1.03 -5.46 5.50
C GLY A 267 -0.03 -6.57 5.54
N GLU A 268 -0.85 -6.51 6.56
CA GLU A 268 -1.97 -7.46 6.77
C GLU A 268 -3.23 -7.05 5.98
N GLY A 269 -3.21 -5.85 5.38
CA GLY A 269 -4.34 -5.28 4.68
C GLY A 269 -5.28 -4.46 5.57
N LEU A 270 -6.00 -3.52 4.95
CA LEU A 270 -6.88 -2.59 5.67
C LEU A 270 -7.99 -3.32 6.43
N ILE A 271 -8.62 -4.33 5.84
CA ILE A 271 -9.73 -5.06 6.46
C ILE A 271 -9.30 -5.72 7.76
N THR A 272 -8.14 -6.36 7.79
CA THR A 272 -7.64 -7.08 8.98
C THR A 272 -7.41 -6.13 10.17
N SER A 273 -7.10 -4.85 9.89
CA SER A 273 -6.90 -3.84 10.94
C SER A 273 -8.21 -3.37 11.60
N PHE A 274 -9.37 -3.62 10.97
CA PHE A 274 -10.67 -3.10 11.39
C PHE A 274 -11.76 -4.18 11.56
N ALA A 275 -11.43 -5.46 11.36
CA ALA A 275 -12.41 -6.54 11.37
C ALA A 275 -11.88 -7.78 12.09
N ASP A 276 -12.76 -8.44 12.82
CA ASP A 276 -12.57 -9.75 13.40
C ASP A 276 -13.32 -10.81 12.59
N THR A 277 -12.89 -12.06 12.68
CA THR A 277 -13.61 -13.17 12.06
C THR A 277 -14.98 -13.34 12.74
N CYS A 278 -16.05 -13.36 11.96
CA CYS A 278 -17.40 -13.58 12.47
C CYS A 278 -17.52 -14.91 13.19
N ALA A 279 -17.97 -14.90 14.45
CA ALA A 279 -18.10 -16.11 15.28
C ALA A 279 -19.18 -17.06 14.74
N ASP A 280 -20.23 -16.53 14.08
CA ASP A 280 -21.35 -17.33 13.62
C ASP A 280 -21.02 -18.12 12.33
N CYS A 281 -20.39 -17.46 11.37
CA CYS A 281 -20.10 -18.08 10.06
C CYS A 281 -18.64 -18.51 9.88
N LEU A 282 -17.74 -18.15 10.79
CA LEU A 282 -16.30 -18.44 10.72
C LEU A 282 -15.67 -18.07 9.37
N GLY A 283 -16.12 -16.95 8.79
CA GLY A 283 -15.65 -16.45 7.49
C GLY A 283 -16.36 -17.04 6.26
N ARG A 284 -17.33 -17.93 6.43
CA ARG A 284 -18.07 -18.57 5.32
C ARG A 284 -19.05 -17.62 4.61
N GLY A 285 -19.50 -16.54 5.27
CA GLY A 285 -20.51 -15.62 4.74
C GLY A 285 -21.94 -16.12 4.83
N VAL A 286 -22.17 -17.34 5.30
CA VAL A 286 -23.47 -17.97 5.50
C VAL A 286 -23.50 -18.65 6.86
N VAL A 287 -24.64 -18.65 7.51
CA VAL A 287 -24.90 -19.41 8.73
C VAL A 287 -25.62 -20.68 8.33
N ILE A 288 -25.13 -21.82 8.80
CA ILE A 288 -25.76 -23.11 8.56
C ILE A 288 -26.86 -23.30 9.59
N ASP A 289 -28.08 -23.55 9.13
CA ASP A 289 -29.20 -23.92 9.98
C ASP A 289 -29.03 -25.37 10.40
N THR A 290 -28.57 -25.59 11.62
CA THR A 290 -28.33 -26.92 12.17
C THR A 290 -29.63 -27.61 12.55
N GLU A 291 -30.75 -26.90 12.77
CA GLU A 291 -32.03 -27.49 13.06
C GLU A 291 -32.55 -28.33 11.87
N LEU A 292 -32.28 -27.88 10.65
CA LEU A 292 -32.61 -28.63 9.44
C LEU A 292 -31.79 -29.94 9.28
N LEU A 293 -30.65 -30.06 9.99
CA LEU A 293 -29.80 -31.24 9.96
C LEU A 293 -30.17 -32.26 11.07
N GLU A 294 -30.93 -31.81 12.06
CA GLU A 294 -31.38 -32.64 13.21
C GLU A 294 -32.82 -33.14 13.03
N ASP A 295 -33.44 -32.91 11.86
CA ASP A 295 -34.76 -33.47 11.54
C ASP A 295 -34.68 -35.01 11.57
N GLU A 296 -35.40 -35.64 12.52
CA GLU A 296 -35.36 -37.07 12.74
C GLU A 296 -35.63 -37.87 11.47
N ALA A 297 -36.47 -37.35 10.56
CA ALA A 297 -36.75 -37.95 9.27
C ALA A 297 -35.54 -37.97 8.32
N ALA A 298 -34.68 -36.93 8.39
CA ALA A 298 -33.45 -36.86 7.60
C ALA A 298 -32.35 -37.77 8.17
N VAL A 299 -32.30 -37.91 9.50
CA VAL A 299 -31.36 -38.81 10.19
C VAL A 299 -31.72 -40.28 9.93
N GLU A 300 -33.00 -40.66 9.95
CA GLU A 300 -33.47 -42.00 9.60
C GLU A 300 -33.20 -42.36 8.13
N ALA A 301 -33.45 -41.41 7.20
CA ALA A 301 -33.12 -41.60 5.78
C ALA A 301 -31.62 -41.73 5.50
N ALA A 302 -30.78 -41.06 6.29
CA ALA A 302 -29.32 -41.19 6.17
C ALA A 302 -28.76 -42.48 6.77
N ALA A 303 -29.44 -43.09 7.75
CA ALA A 303 -29.03 -44.34 8.36
C ALA A 303 -29.21 -45.57 7.42
N ASP A 304 -30.11 -45.47 6.44
CA ASP A 304 -30.38 -46.49 5.42
C ASP A 304 -29.47 -46.39 4.19
N LEU A 305 -28.60 -45.36 4.10
CA LEU A 305 -27.64 -45.25 3.00
C LEU A 305 -26.47 -46.22 3.19
N PRO A 306 -26.08 -46.97 2.14
CA PRO A 306 -24.94 -47.87 2.23
C PRO A 306 -23.67 -47.10 2.57
N LYS A 307 -22.99 -47.54 3.64
CA LYS A 307 -21.71 -46.96 4.06
C LYS A 307 -20.71 -47.02 2.91
N ILE A 308 -20.48 -45.90 2.24
CA ILE A 308 -19.41 -45.78 1.25
C ILE A 308 -18.09 -45.97 2.00
N ALA A 309 -17.42 -47.10 1.69
CA ALA A 309 -16.09 -47.38 2.27
C ALA A 309 -15.14 -46.26 1.94
N ARG A 310 -14.45 -45.77 2.96
CA ARG A 310 -13.40 -44.75 2.87
C ARG A 310 -12.15 -45.28 2.21
#